data_048fd8362b0489777e058785d309bdb0
#
_entry.id   048fd8362b0489777e058785d309bdb0
#
_cell.length_a   1.000
_cell.length_b   1.000
_cell.length_c   1.000
_cell.angle_alpha   90.00
_cell.angle_beta   90.00
_cell.angle_gamma   90.00
#
_symmetry.space_group_name_H-M   'P 1'
#
loop_
_entity.id
_entity.type
_entity.pdbx_description
1 polymer ?
#
loop_
_entity_poly.entity_id
_entity_poly.type
_entity_poly.pdbx_seq_one_letter_code
_entity_poly.pdbx_strand_id
1 'polypeptide(L)'
;PLPLTIIAAAIAILTNGLNVWEAYSSFYMAGYAGTYTSYFLIFIFSALYARFMEESGSAAAIGFKLIDWFGKKHVMLISVIIFSVLTYGGISLFVVIFAAGPIMFMLFKEANLPRHLGMVVMGMGTCTYTMTSLPGTPALTNIIPTQYLGTTMTAAPVLSIIISITLFVLCYIYAVHAYKKAYAGGEGWTYPEAGNYSQYDIKNRELLPAAWKAFLPIIVLIGMIIIGGRFTDKSAMLTVLAMM
;
A
#
# COMPACT_ATOMS: atom_id res chain seq x y z
N PRO A 1 -1.32 -6.47 -17.21
CA PRO A 1 -2.70 -6.06 -16.85
C PRO A 1 -3.47 -5.52 -18.07
N LEU A 2 -2.88 -4.59 -18.87
CA LEU A 2 -3.56 -3.91 -19.97
C LEU A 2 -4.25 -4.84 -20.98
N PRO A 3 -3.62 -5.92 -21.51
CA PRO A 3 -4.31 -6.84 -22.39
C PRO A 3 -5.56 -7.49 -21.79
N LEU A 4 -5.50 -7.82 -20.49
CA LEU A 4 -6.63 -8.43 -19.79
C LEU A 4 -7.81 -7.48 -19.63
N THR A 5 -7.56 -6.19 -19.40
CA THR A 5 -8.64 -5.19 -19.30
C THR A 5 -9.29 -4.92 -20.65
N ILE A 6 -8.51 -4.95 -21.74
CA ILE A 6 -9.04 -4.85 -23.11
C ILE A 6 -9.93 -6.06 -23.45
N ILE A 7 -9.50 -7.27 -23.12
CA ILE A 7 -10.29 -8.48 -23.32
C ILE A 7 -11.57 -8.45 -22.49
N ALA A 8 -11.49 -8.07 -21.22
CA ALA A 8 -12.65 -7.96 -20.35
C ALA A 8 -13.66 -6.91 -20.87
N ALA A 9 -13.17 -5.77 -21.37
CA ALA A 9 -14.01 -4.77 -22.01
C ALA A 9 -14.66 -5.31 -23.29
N ALA A 10 -13.91 -6.06 -24.12
CA ALA A 10 -14.47 -6.70 -25.31
C ALA A 10 -15.63 -7.66 -24.96
N ILE A 11 -15.43 -8.50 -23.94
CA ILE A 11 -16.49 -9.42 -23.50
C ILE A 11 -17.71 -8.64 -23.01
N ALA A 12 -17.53 -7.60 -22.20
CA ALA A 12 -18.63 -6.78 -21.70
C ALA A 12 -19.38 -6.07 -22.84
N ILE A 13 -18.69 -5.54 -23.83
CA ILE A 13 -19.28 -4.87 -25.00
C ILE A 13 -20.11 -5.86 -25.84
N LEU A 14 -19.54 -7.02 -26.13
CA LEU A 14 -20.21 -8.02 -26.95
C LEU A 14 -21.43 -8.64 -26.26
N THR A 15 -21.34 -8.91 -24.95
CA THR A 15 -22.45 -9.48 -24.18
C THR A 15 -23.61 -8.52 -24.00
N ASN A 16 -23.36 -7.20 -24.01
CA ASN A 16 -24.40 -6.18 -23.91
C ASN A 16 -24.86 -5.61 -25.26
N GLY A 17 -24.36 -6.13 -26.37
CA GLY A 17 -24.78 -5.70 -27.72
C GLY A 17 -24.42 -4.25 -28.05
N LEU A 18 -23.37 -3.69 -27.41
CA LEU A 18 -22.95 -2.33 -27.66
C LEU A 18 -22.11 -2.21 -28.92
N ASN A 19 -22.11 -1.01 -29.53
CA ASN A 19 -21.22 -0.73 -30.66
C ASN A 19 -19.76 -0.78 -30.19
N VAL A 20 -18.98 -1.70 -30.74
CA VAL A 20 -17.59 -1.96 -30.33
C VAL A 20 -16.72 -0.70 -30.45
N TRP A 21 -16.83 0.00 -31.58
CA TRP A 21 -16.02 1.20 -31.83
C TRP A 21 -16.35 2.33 -30.84
N GLU A 22 -17.62 2.61 -30.68
CA GLU A 22 -18.09 3.66 -29.77
C GLU A 22 -17.76 3.32 -28.33
N ALA A 23 -17.96 2.07 -27.92
CA ALA A 23 -17.66 1.63 -26.56
C ALA A 23 -16.18 1.74 -26.22
N TYR A 24 -15.29 1.37 -27.13
CA TYR A 24 -13.85 1.52 -26.92
C TYR A 24 -13.38 2.98 -26.98
N SER A 25 -13.81 3.75 -27.98
CA SER A 25 -13.31 5.12 -28.18
C SER A 25 -13.87 6.10 -27.15
N SER A 26 -15.14 5.98 -26.80
CA SER A 26 -15.79 6.95 -25.94
C SER A 26 -15.82 6.52 -24.46
N PHE A 27 -16.24 5.28 -24.18
CA PHE A 27 -16.39 4.87 -22.78
C PHE A 27 -15.10 4.31 -22.18
N TYR A 28 -14.44 3.36 -22.85
CA TYR A 28 -13.25 2.72 -22.30
C TYR A 28 -12.08 3.71 -22.22
N MET A 29 -11.79 4.43 -23.31
CA MET A 29 -10.70 5.40 -23.35
C MET A 29 -10.95 6.61 -22.44
N ALA A 30 -12.18 7.10 -22.35
CA ALA A 30 -12.50 8.19 -21.42
C ALA A 30 -12.33 7.75 -19.96
N GLY A 31 -12.78 6.55 -19.60
CA GLY A 31 -12.57 5.98 -18.27
C GLY A 31 -11.09 5.78 -17.93
N TYR A 32 -10.33 5.27 -18.88
CA TYR A 32 -8.89 5.08 -18.73
C TYR A 32 -8.15 6.42 -18.56
N ALA A 33 -8.41 7.38 -19.45
CA ALA A 33 -7.80 8.72 -19.39
C ALA A 33 -8.21 9.48 -18.12
N GLY A 34 -9.47 9.40 -17.71
CA GLY A 34 -9.97 10.01 -16.49
C GLY A 34 -9.28 9.47 -15.24
N THR A 35 -9.14 8.16 -15.16
CA THR A 35 -8.43 7.51 -14.05
C THR A 35 -6.95 7.92 -14.04
N TYR A 36 -6.28 7.86 -15.20
CA TYR A 36 -4.87 8.25 -15.31
C TYR A 36 -4.65 9.70 -14.88
N THR A 37 -5.46 10.63 -15.38
CA THR A 37 -5.37 12.05 -15.04
C THR A 37 -5.61 12.31 -13.56
N SER A 38 -6.59 11.62 -12.97
CA SER A 38 -6.94 11.78 -11.55
C SER A 38 -5.83 11.34 -10.60
N TYR A 39 -5.08 10.31 -10.97
CA TYR A 39 -4.03 9.74 -10.10
C TYR A 39 -2.60 10.10 -10.53
N PHE A 40 -2.42 10.83 -11.63
CA PHE A 40 -1.10 11.14 -12.19
C PHE A 40 -0.17 11.85 -11.18
N LEU A 41 -0.65 12.92 -10.57
CA LEU A 41 0.13 13.66 -9.56
C LEU A 41 0.42 12.81 -8.33
N ILE A 42 -0.52 11.99 -7.89
CA ILE A 42 -0.33 11.07 -6.76
C ILE A 42 0.83 10.12 -7.06
N PHE A 43 0.87 9.52 -8.23
CA PHE A 43 1.95 8.61 -8.61
C PHE A 43 3.31 9.30 -8.63
N ILE A 44 3.41 10.48 -9.24
CA ILE A 44 4.67 11.22 -9.32
C ILE A 44 5.16 11.61 -7.91
N PHE A 45 4.32 12.27 -7.11
CA PHE A 45 4.74 12.70 -5.77
C PHE A 45 4.98 11.54 -4.82
N SER A 46 4.23 10.44 -4.94
CA SER A 46 4.52 9.23 -4.17
C SER A 46 5.88 8.62 -4.51
N ALA A 47 6.22 8.57 -5.79
CA ALA A 47 7.52 8.07 -6.24
C ALA A 47 8.68 8.97 -5.77
N LEU A 48 8.51 10.29 -5.85
CA LEU A 48 9.48 11.26 -5.32
C LEU A 48 9.62 11.12 -3.80
N TYR A 49 8.52 11.03 -3.07
CA TYR A 49 8.53 10.82 -1.63
C TYR A 49 9.29 9.53 -1.24
N ALA A 50 8.99 8.42 -1.93
CA ALA A 50 9.70 7.16 -1.71
C ALA A 50 11.20 7.33 -1.94
N ARG A 51 11.60 8.00 -3.03
CA ARG A 51 13.00 8.26 -3.36
C ARG A 51 13.69 9.11 -2.30
N PHE A 52 13.06 10.17 -1.82
CA PHE A 52 13.60 10.98 -0.72
C PHE A 52 13.74 10.20 0.59
N MET A 53 12.77 9.35 0.92
CA MET A 53 12.85 8.48 2.11
C MET A 53 14.01 7.48 2.02
N GLU A 54 14.30 6.98 0.82
CA GLU A 54 15.43 6.09 0.58
C GLU A 54 16.77 6.85 0.62
N GLU A 55 16.91 7.90 -0.16
CA GLU A 55 18.19 8.66 -0.28
C GLU A 55 18.59 9.38 1.01
N SER A 56 17.62 9.88 1.78
CA SER A 56 17.87 10.45 3.11
C SER A 56 18.25 9.42 4.16
N GLY A 57 18.14 8.11 3.87
CA GLY A 57 18.33 7.05 4.84
C GLY A 57 17.21 6.94 5.89
N SER A 58 16.13 7.73 5.75
CA SER A 58 15.01 7.74 6.70
C SER A 58 14.30 6.39 6.76
N ALA A 59 14.09 5.74 5.61
CA ALA A 59 13.50 4.40 5.55
C ALA A 59 14.31 3.38 6.36
N ALA A 60 15.63 3.43 6.24
CA ALA A 60 16.54 2.55 6.98
C ALA A 60 16.53 2.86 8.49
N ALA A 61 16.58 4.13 8.87
CA ALA A 61 16.54 4.55 10.28
C ALA A 61 15.26 4.05 10.97
N ILE A 62 14.12 4.17 10.30
CA ILE A 62 12.84 3.63 10.77
C ILE A 62 12.89 2.10 10.87
N GLY A 63 13.38 1.43 9.83
CA GLY A 63 13.49 -0.03 9.79
C GLY A 63 14.34 -0.56 10.95
N PHE A 64 15.53 -0.01 11.18
CA PHE A 64 16.38 -0.41 12.30
C PHE A 64 15.71 -0.15 13.65
N LYS A 65 15.04 0.99 13.81
CA LYS A 65 14.35 1.30 15.06
C LYS A 65 13.19 0.34 15.36
N LEU A 66 12.44 -0.06 14.34
CA LEU A 66 11.39 -1.05 14.49
C LEU A 66 11.95 -2.44 14.83
N ILE A 67 13.09 -2.82 14.26
CA ILE A 67 13.78 -4.07 14.62
C ILE A 67 14.29 -4.02 16.07
N ASP A 68 14.83 -2.89 16.49
CA ASP A 68 15.31 -2.71 17.87
C ASP A 68 14.15 -2.82 18.89
N TRP A 69 12.95 -2.33 18.55
CA TRP A 69 11.77 -2.41 19.43
C TRP A 69 11.11 -3.79 19.47
N PHE A 70 10.95 -4.42 18.31
CA PHE A 70 10.10 -5.61 18.16
C PHE A 70 10.89 -6.88 17.84
N GLY A 71 12.16 -6.75 17.47
CA GLY A 71 13.03 -7.85 17.08
C GLY A 71 12.81 -8.36 15.65
N LYS A 72 13.85 -8.98 15.08
CA LYS A 72 13.84 -9.50 13.70
C LYS A 72 12.81 -10.61 13.45
N LYS A 73 12.41 -11.32 14.50
CA LYS A 73 11.46 -12.45 14.41
C LYS A 73 10.05 -12.01 13.97
N HIS A 74 9.67 -10.77 14.24
CA HIS A 74 8.31 -10.25 13.98
C HIS A 74 8.23 -9.33 12.76
N VAL A 75 9.26 -9.29 11.92
CA VAL A 75 9.34 -8.37 10.77
C VAL A 75 8.15 -8.48 9.83
N MET A 76 7.64 -9.68 9.54
CA MET A 76 6.46 -9.83 8.69
C MET A 76 5.23 -9.17 9.32
N LEU A 77 4.99 -9.41 10.61
CA LEU A 77 3.86 -8.83 11.33
C LEU A 77 3.97 -7.31 11.41
N ILE A 78 5.15 -6.80 11.74
CA ILE A 78 5.42 -5.35 11.81
C ILE A 78 5.13 -4.69 10.47
N SER A 79 5.60 -5.29 9.38
CA SER A 79 5.34 -4.78 8.04
C SER A 79 3.85 -4.75 7.71
N VAL A 80 3.12 -5.83 8.00
CA VAL A 80 1.66 -5.85 7.82
C VAL A 80 0.98 -4.74 8.61
N ILE A 81 1.37 -4.53 9.87
CA ILE A 81 0.80 -3.49 10.73
C ILE A 81 1.07 -2.09 10.16
N ILE A 82 2.30 -1.82 9.69
CA ILE A 82 2.63 -0.54 9.07
C ILE A 82 1.72 -0.26 7.87
N PHE A 83 1.63 -1.20 6.94
CA PHE A 83 0.75 -1.07 5.79
C PHE A 83 -0.71 -0.90 6.17
N SER A 84 -1.18 -1.66 7.16
CA SER A 84 -2.57 -1.59 7.63
C SER A 84 -2.92 -0.26 8.28
N VAL A 85 -2.07 0.26 9.14
CA VAL A 85 -2.29 1.54 9.82
C VAL A 85 -2.33 2.69 8.82
N LEU A 86 -1.41 2.72 7.86
CA LEU A 86 -1.38 3.75 6.85
C LEU A 86 -2.62 3.68 5.94
N THR A 87 -2.99 2.49 5.49
CA THR A 87 -4.18 2.32 4.63
C THR A 87 -5.47 2.63 5.38
N TYR A 88 -5.60 2.17 6.62
CA TYR A 88 -6.77 2.49 7.45
C TYR A 88 -6.88 3.99 7.74
N GLY A 89 -5.74 4.68 7.86
CA GLY A 89 -5.69 6.14 7.97
C GLY A 89 -6.18 6.91 6.73
N GLY A 90 -6.56 6.21 5.66
CA GLY A 90 -7.09 6.81 4.43
C GLY A 90 -6.04 7.11 3.38
N ILE A 91 -4.80 6.69 3.59
CA ILE A 91 -3.75 6.86 2.59
C ILE A 91 -4.03 5.90 1.43
N SER A 92 -3.99 6.42 0.21
CA SER A 92 -4.18 5.61 -1.00
C SER A 92 -3.18 4.44 -1.04
N LEU A 93 -3.65 3.27 -1.49
CA LEU A 93 -2.85 2.08 -1.72
C LEU A 93 -1.50 2.38 -2.41
N PHE A 94 -1.54 3.17 -3.47
CA PHE A 94 -0.33 3.49 -4.24
C PHE A 94 0.69 4.27 -3.41
N VAL A 95 0.21 5.24 -2.64
CA VAL A 95 1.05 6.05 -1.75
C VAL A 95 1.67 5.18 -0.66
N VAL A 96 0.86 4.31 -0.05
CA VAL A 96 1.33 3.41 1.02
C VAL A 96 2.43 2.48 0.52
N ILE A 97 2.30 1.93 -0.69
CA ILE A 97 3.33 1.08 -1.30
C ILE A 97 4.65 1.84 -1.44
N PHE A 98 4.60 3.07 -1.94
CA PHE A 98 5.81 3.87 -2.11
C PHE A 98 6.37 4.40 -0.79
N ALA A 99 5.52 4.81 0.15
CA ALA A 99 5.97 5.36 1.43
C ALA A 99 6.52 4.30 2.39
N ALA A 100 5.87 3.15 2.48
CA ALA A 100 6.24 2.08 3.41
C ALA A 100 7.05 0.95 2.77
N GLY A 101 7.03 0.84 1.44
CA GLY A 101 7.79 -0.18 0.70
C GLY A 101 9.28 -0.19 1.02
N PRO A 102 9.99 0.93 0.96
CA PRO A 102 11.40 1.01 1.32
C PRO A 102 11.69 0.55 2.75
N ILE A 103 10.82 0.91 3.70
CA ILE A 103 10.93 0.50 5.10
C ILE A 103 10.79 -1.03 5.21
N MET A 104 9.78 -1.58 4.55
CA MET A 104 9.54 -3.03 4.54
C MET A 104 10.72 -3.77 3.92
N PHE A 105 11.25 -3.34 2.79
CA PHE A 105 12.38 -3.98 2.15
C PHE A 105 13.64 -3.95 3.03
N MET A 106 13.86 -2.86 3.77
CA MET A 106 14.94 -2.78 4.73
C MET A 106 14.76 -3.78 5.89
N LEU A 107 13.53 -3.88 6.42
CA LEU A 107 13.19 -4.88 7.44
C LEU A 107 13.40 -6.30 6.93
N PHE A 108 13.00 -6.61 5.71
CA PHE A 108 13.14 -7.92 5.09
C PHE A 108 14.60 -8.30 4.88
N LYS A 109 15.43 -7.35 4.41
CA LYS A 109 16.87 -7.55 4.29
C LYS A 109 17.51 -7.91 5.63
N GLU A 110 17.24 -7.13 6.68
CA GLU A 110 17.79 -7.35 8.01
C GLU A 110 17.34 -8.67 8.65
N ALA A 111 16.15 -9.15 8.31
CA ALA A 111 15.63 -10.43 8.78
C ALA A 111 15.95 -11.61 7.82
N ASN A 112 16.68 -11.37 6.74
CA ASN A 112 16.96 -12.34 5.68
C ASN A 112 15.70 -13.03 5.12
N LEU A 113 14.64 -12.24 4.91
CA LEU A 113 13.37 -12.73 4.35
C LEU A 113 13.38 -12.64 2.82
N PRO A 114 12.84 -13.64 2.11
CA PRO A 114 12.72 -13.60 0.67
C PRO A 114 11.89 -12.41 0.22
N ARG A 115 12.37 -11.69 -0.78
CA ARG A 115 11.78 -10.44 -1.26
C ARG A 115 10.36 -10.60 -1.80
N HIS A 116 10.06 -11.72 -2.45
CA HIS A 116 8.73 -11.97 -3.02
C HIS A 116 7.63 -12.02 -1.95
N LEU A 117 7.96 -12.41 -0.71
CA LEU A 117 7.01 -12.35 0.41
C LEU A 117 6.61 -10.91 0.77
N GLY A 118 7.37 -9.91 0.35
CA GLY A 118 7.00 -8.52 0.48
C GLY A 118 5.67 -8.19 -0.21
N MET A 119 5.42 -8.77 -1.39
CA MET A 119 4.15 -8.60 -2.09
C MET A 119 2.96 -9.19 -1.29
N VAL A 120 3.18 -10.32 -0.61
CA VAL A 120 2.17 -10.94 0.26
C VAL A 120 1.83 -10.02 1.43
N VAL A 121 2.85 -9.48 2.09
CA VAL A 121 2.71 -8.58 3.24
C VAL A 121 2.07 -7.25 2.84
N MET A 122 2.50 -6.66 1.71
CA MET A 122 1.90 -5.45 1.14
C MET A 122 0.42 -5.68 0.82
N GLY A 123 0.11 -6.73 0.05
CA GLY A 123 -1.25 -7.07 -0.33
C GLY A 123 -2.14 -7.33 0.89
N MET A 124 -1.63 -8.05 1.89
CA MET A 124 -2.33 -8.31 3.13
C MET A 124 -2.65 -7.01 3.90
N GLY A 125 -1.66 -6.12 4.04
CA GLY A 125 -1.84 -4.89 4.82
C GLY A 125 -2.68 -3.83 4.12
N THR A 126 -2.67 -3.79 2.78
CA THR A 126 -3.31 -2.72 2.02
C THR A 126 -4.59 -3.11 1.29
N CYS A 127 -4.64 -4.31 0.67
CA CYS A 127 -5.70 -4.68 -0.27
C CYS A 127 -6.78 -5.60 0.32
N THR A 128 -6.59 -6.12 1.54
CA THR A 128 -7.54 -7.06 2.14
C THR A 128 -8.47 -6.37 3.13
N TYR A 129 -8.44 -6.79 4.37
CA TYR A 129 -9.36 -6.34 5.43
C TYR A 129 -9.37 -4.82 5.67
N THR A 130 -8.27 -4.12 5.42
CA THR A 130 -8.17 -2.67 5.62
C THR A 130 -9.00 -1.85 4.64
N MET A 131 -9.11 -2.30 3.39
CA MET A 131 -9.88 -1.60 2.35
C MET A 131 -11.31 -2.11 2.20
N THR A 132 -11.57 -3.37 2.58
CA THR A 132 -12.83 -4.04 2.24
C THR A 132 -13.74 -4.27 3.42
N SER A 133 -13.21 -4.55 4.59
CA SER A 133 -14.02 -5.04 5.72
C SER A 133 -13.93 -4.19 6.98
N LEU A 134 -12.81 -3.50 7.25
CA LEU A 134 -12.72 -2.66 8.45
C LEU A 134 -13.71 -1.50 8.36
N PRO A 135 -14.59 -1.33 9.37
CA PRO A 135 -15.60 -0.27 9.34
C PRO A 135 -14.94 1.11 9.50
N GLY A 136 -15.47 2.11 8.81
CA GLY A 136 -15.05 3.52 8.95
C GLY A 136 -13.81 3.91 8.17
N THR A 137 -13.18 3.00 7.41
CA THR A 137 -12.05 3.38 6.56
C THR A 137 -12.52 4.28 5.40
N PRO A 138 -11.82 5.41 5.14
CA PRO A 138 -12.15 6.32 4.02
C PRO A 138 -11.64 5.78 2.67
N ALA A 139 -11.55 4.47 2.49
CA ALA A 139 -11.21 3.85 1.22
C ALA A 139 -12.36 3.96 0.22
N LEU A 140 -12.01 4.10 -1.08
CA LEU A 140 -13.01 4.20 -2.16
C LEU A 140 -13.99 3.02 -2.18
N THR A 141 -13.52 1.83 -1.88
CA THR A 141 -14.34 0.62 -1.77
C THR A 141 -15.40 0.69 -0.67
N ASN A 142 -15.20 1.55 0.32
CA ASN A 142 -16.13 1.79 1.42
C ASN A 142 -17.02 3.01 1.16
N ILE A 143 -16.49 4.04 0.48
CA ILE A 143 -17.22 5.28 0.18
C ILE A 143 -18.23 5.07 -0.96
N ILE A 144 -17.82 4.41 -2.05
CA ILE A 144 -18.69 4.24 -3.22
C ILE A 144 -20.03 3.57 -2.87
N PRO A 145 -20.08 2.45 -2.12
CA PRO A 145 -21.35 1.84 -1.74
C PRO A 145 -22.28 2.75 -0.95
N THR A 146 -21.75 3.69 -0.14
CA THR A 146 -22.60 4.60 0.64
C THR A 146 -23.42 5.52 -0.26
N GLN A 147 -22.85 5.93 -1.40
CA GLN A 147 -23.52 6.81 -2.37
C GLN A 147 -24.67 6.13 -3.11
N TYR A 148 -24.51 4.83 -3.42
CA TYR A 148 -25.49 4.07 -4.20
C TYR A 148 -26.52 3.34 -3.33
N LEU A 149 -26.11 2.88 -2.14
CA LEU A 149 -26.93 2.05 -1.27
C LEU A 149 -27.52 2.83 -0.07
N GLY A 150 -27.15 4.12 0.10
CA GLY A 150 -27.60 4.91 1.23
C GLY A 150 -27.13 4.42 2.59
N THR A 151 -26.08 3.56 2.62
CA THR A 151 -25.48 3.02 3.84
C THR A 151 -24.45 3.99 4.42
N THR A 152 -24.01 3.75 5.65
CA THR A 152 -22.90 4.51 6.25
C THR A 152 -21.58 3.73 6.09
N MET A 153 -20.44 4.43 6.17
CA MET A 153 -19.11 3.79 6.15
C MET A 153 -18.89 2.82 7.33
N THR A 154 -19.72 2.94 8.37
CA THR A 154 -19.70 2.08 9.55
C THR A 154 -20.87 1.09 9.57
N ALA A 155 -21.48 0.81 8.43
CA ALA A 155 -22.59 -0.16 8.35
C ALA A 155 -22.14 -1.55 8.84
N ALA A 156 -23.03 -2.22 9.59
CA ALA A 156 -22.80 -3.55 10.17
C ALA A 156 -21.43 -3.71 10.89
N PRO A 157 -21.10 -2.87 11.89
CA PRO A 157 -19.75 -2.81 12.44
C PRO A 157 -19.27 -4.11 13.09
N VAL A 158 -20.17 -4.84 13.75
CA VAL A 158 -19.82 -6.11 14.39
C VAL A 158 -19.44 -7.17 13.36
N LEU A 159 -20.24 -7.32 12.30
CA LEU A 159 -19.95 -8.24 11.20
C LEU A 159 -18.63 -7.87 10.50
N SER A 160 -18.44 -6.59 10.23
CA SER A 160 -17.24 -6.04 9.61
C SER A 160 -15.98 -6.33 10.42
N ILE A 161 -16.01 -6.20 11.74
CA ILE A 161 -14.88 -6.53 12.63
C ILE A 161 -14.60 -8.03 12.61
N ILE A 162 -15.64 -8.87 12.72
CA ILE A 162 -15.47 -10.33 12.69
C ILE A 162 -14.82 -10.77 11.37
N ILE A 163 -15.32 -10.27 10.24
CA ILE A 163 -14.74 -10.56 8.91
C ILE A 163 -13.30 -10.08 8.84
N SER A 164 -13.00 -8.87 9.33
CA SER A 164 -11.64 -8.31 9.30
C SER A 164 -10.66 -9.14 10.11
N ILE A 165 -11.04 -9.57 11.31
CA ILE A 165 -10.19 -10.45 12.13
C ILE A 165 -9.99 -11.80 11.44
N THR A 166 -11.05 -12.38 10.89
CA THR A 166 -10.98 -13.66 10.17
C THR A 166 -10.04 -13.56 8.96
N LEU A 167 -10.19 -12.52 8.14
CA LEU A 167 -9.31 -12.27 7.00
C LEU A 167 -7.86 -12.06 7.43
N PHE A 168 -7.64 -11.25 8.48
CA PHE A 168 -6.29 -11.05 9.02
C PHE A 168 -5.64 -12.37 9.42
N VAL A 169 -6.36 -13.20 10.19
CA VAL A 169 -5.83 -14.49 10.67
C VAL A 169 -5.54 -15.43 9.51
N LEU A 170 -6.47 -15.58 8.56
CA LEU A 170 -6.28 -16.47 7.40
C LEU A 170 -5.11 -16.00 6.53
N CYS A 171 -5.03 -14.72 6.22
CA CYS A 171 -3.93 -14.15 5.43
C CYS A 171 -2.59 -14.28 6.17
N TYR A 172 -2.58 -14.10 7.49
CA TYR A 172 -1.37 -14.24 8.29
C TYR A 172 -0.89 -15.69 8.36
N ILE A 173 -1.79 -16.65 8.51
CA ILE A 173 -1.48 -18.08 8.42
C ILE A 173 -0.88 -18.40 7.05
N TYR A 174 -1.48 -17.90 5.98
CA TYR A 174 -0.95 -18.07 4.63
C TYR A 174 0.45 -17.47 4.48
N ALA A 175 0.67 -16.24 4.98
CA ALA A 175 1.97 -15.57 4.92
C ALA A 175 3.05 -16.35 5.69
N VAL A 176 2.72 -16.87 6.88
CA VAL A 176 3.62 -17.72 7.67
C VAL A 176 3.90 -19.05 6.95
N HIS A 177 2.88 -19.66 6.32
CA HIS A 177 3.07 -20.88 5.54
C HIS A 177 3.98 -20.64 4.33
N ALA A 178 3.76 -19.55 3.58
CA ALA A 178 4.61 -19.15 2.46
C ALA A 178 6.06 -18.91 2.90
N TYR A 179 6.24 -18.24 4.05
CA TYR A 179 7.58 -18.05 4.64
C TYR A 179 8.25 -19.37 4.98
N LYS A 180 7.55 -20.28 5.68
CA LYS A 180 8.12 -21.59 6.04
C LYS A 180 8.52 -22.40 4.81
N LYS A 181 7.70 -22.35 3.75
CA LYS A 181 7.99 -23.02 2.48
C LYS A 181 9.23 -22.45 1.80
N ALA A 182 9.33 -21.13 1.71
CA ALA A 182 10.48 -20.45 1.14
C ALA A 182 11.77 -20.74 1.95
N TYR A 183 11.68 -20.66 3.28
CA TYR A 183 12.80 -20.95 4.17
C TYR A 183 13.27 -22.41 4.05
N ALA A 184 12.36 -23.38 3.95
CA ALA A 184 12.69 -24.79 3.72
C ALA A 184 13.34 -25.01 2.34
N GLY A 185 13.03 -24.17 1.35
CA GLY A 185 13.69 -24.15 0.04
C GLY A 185 15.07 -23.47 0.04
N GLY A 186 15.54 -22.99 1.19
CA GLY A 186 16.81 -22.26 1.30
C GLY A 186 16.77 -20.83 0.76
N GLU A 187 15.57 -20.30 0.53
CA GLU A 187 15.41 -18.93 0.03
C GLU A 187 15.67 -17.90 1.14
N GLY A 188 16.42 -16.87 0.79
CA GLY A 188 16.70 -15.73 1.64
C GLY A 188 16.54 -14.41 0.89
N TRP A 189 17.06 -13.36 1.46
CA TRP A 189 17.06 -12.05 0.79
C TRP A 189 17.93 -12.11 -0.47
N THR A 190 17.38 -11.65 -1.59
CA THR A 190 18.08 -11.51 -2.86
C THR A 190 17.90 -10.10 -3.39
N TYR A 191 18.99 -9.53 -3.97
CA TYR A 191 18.88 -8.26 -4.67
C TYR A 191 18.21 -8.47 -6.02
N PRO A 192 17.44 -7.47 -6.51
CA PRO A 192 16.93 -7.53 -7.88
C PRO A 192 18.07 -7.55 -8.90
N GLU A 193 17.89 -8.24 -10.01
CA GLU A 193 18.88 -8.36 -11.08
C GLU A 193 19.20 -7.05 -11.79
N ALA A 194 18.27 -6.08 -11.79
CA ALA A 194 18.43 -4.79 -12.44
C ALA A 194 18.29 -3.64 -11.44
N GLY A 195 19.32 -2.83 -11.31
CA GLY A 195 19.31 -1.57 -10.55
C GLY A 195 20.49 -1.39 -9.60
N ASN A 196 20.73 -0.16 -9.19
CA ASN A 196 21.72 0.16 -8.16
C ASN A 196 21.01 0.15 -6.80
N TYR A 197 21.25 -0.89 -6.02
CA TYR A 197 20.62 -1.10 -4.71
C TYR A 197 21.58 -0.86 -3.54
N SER A 198 22.64 -0.09 -3.75
CA SER A 198 23.59 0.30 -2.71
C SER A 198 22.92 0.99 -1.52
N GLN A 199 21.75 1.58 -1.73
CA GLN A 199 20.93 2.19 -0.69
C GLN A 199 20.45 1.21 0.40
N TYR A 200 20.37 -0.10 0.08
CA TYR A 200 20.07 -1.13 1.07
C TYR A 200 21.34 -1.65 1.78
N ASP A 201 22.56 -1.28 1.32
CA ASP A 201 23.82 -1.66 1.90
C ASP A 201 24.37 -0.61 2.88
N ILE A 202 23.57 -0.29 3.86
CA ILE A 202 23.96 0.69 4.89
C ILE A 202 24.97 0.04 5.83
N LYS A 203 26.25 0.27 5.55
CA LYS A 203 27.35 -0.25 6.37
C LYS A 203 27.52 0.51 7.70
N ASN A 204 27.08 1.75 7.77
CA ASN A 204 27.28 2.59 8.93
C ASN A 204 25.97 3.21 9.43
N ARG A 205 25.43 2.66 10.53
CA ARG A 205 24.19 3.15 11.18
C ARG A 205 24.34 4.57 11.75
N GLU A 206 25.56 5.02 12.03
CA GLU A 206 25.84 6.33 12.62
C GLU A 206 25.58 7.48 11.62
N LEU A 207 25.60 7.20 10.32
CA LEU A 207 25.30 8.18 9.28
C LEU A 207 23.80 8.36 9.04
N LEU A 208 22.96 7.54 9.67
CA LEU A 208 21.52 7.62 9.49
C LEU A 208 20.92 8.79 10.30
N PRO A 209 19.84 9.40 9.81
CA PRO A 209 19.13 10.42 10.57
C PRO A 209 18.57 9.83 11.86
N ALA A 210 18.46 10.66 12.90
CA ALA A 210 17.81 10.23 14.13
C ALA A 210 16.38 9.73 13.84
N ALA A 211 16.00 8.60 14.42
CA ALA A 211 14.73 7.91 14.11
C ALA A 211 13.51 8.84 14.19
N TRP A 212 13.44 9.73 15.20
CA TRP A 212 12.34 10.68 15.35
C TRP A 212 12.21 11.64 14.16
N LYS A 213 13.35 12.08 13.56
CA LYS A 213 13.36 12.91 12.36
C LYS A 213 12.90 12.12 11.14
N ALA A 214 13.27 10.84 11.08
CA ALA A 214 12.86 9.94 10.00
C ALA A 214 11.35 9.63 10.01
N PHE A 215 10.70 9.57 11.18
CA PHE A 215 9.25 9.42 11.30
C PHE A 215 8.47 10.69 10.96
N LEU A 216 9.09 11.87 11.05
CA LEU A 216 8.41 13.15 10.87
C LEU A 216 7.65 13.27 9.53
N PRO A 217 8.22 12.94 8.36
CA PRO A 217 7.51 13.00 7.09
C PRO A 217 6.25 12.13 7.06
N ILE A 218 6.32 10.94 7.66
CA ILE A 218 5.16 10.02 7.74
C ILE A 218 4.08 10.59 8.67
N ILE A 219 4.48 11.14 9.82
CA ILE A 219 3.54 11.75 10.78
C ILE A 219 2.84 12.96 10.14
N VAL A 220 3.61 13.80 9.43
CA VAL A 220 3.06 14.96 8.70
C VAL A 220 2.10 14.49 7.61
N LEU A 221 2.47 13.50 6.82
CA LEU A 221 1.61 12.91 5.79
C LEU A 221 0.28 12.42 6.36
N ILE A 222 0.32 11.61 7.42
CA ILE A 222 -0.88 11.09 8.10
C ILE A 222 -1.70 12.25 8.70
N GLY A 223 -1.04 13.18 9.37
CA GLY A 223 -1.68 14.33 10.00
C GLY A 223 -2.43 15.20 8.98
N MET A 224 -1.80 15.50 7.84
CA MET A 224 -2.44 16.28 6.77
C MET A 224 -3.63 15.56 6.16
N ILE A 225 -3.56 14.24 5.97
CA ILE A 225 -4.67 13.46 5.44
C ILE A 225 -5.84 13.42 6.43
N ILE A 226 -5.59 13.17 7.72
CA ILE A 226 -6.64 13.10 8.74
C ILE A 226 -7.27 14.47 8.97
N ILE A 227 -6.45 15.51 9.13
CA ILE A 227 -6.94 16.87 9.39
C ILE A 227 -7.63 17.43 8.14
N GLY A 228 -6.99 17.30 6.99
CA GLY A 228 -7.51 17.83 5.74
C GLY A 228 -8.77 17.09 5.26
N GLY A 229 -8.89 15.78 5.51
CA GLY A 229 -10.10 15.01 5.22
C GLY A 229 -11.35 15.48 5.98
N ARG A 230 -11.17 16.26 7.04
CA ARG A 230 -12.29 16.93 7.74
C ARG A 230 -12.80 18.20 7.03
N PHE A 231 -11.96 18.81 6.20
CA PHE A 231 -12.26 20.09 5.53
C PHE A 231 -12.59 19.94 4.05
N THR A 232 -12.27 18.79 3.45
CA THR A 232 -12.49 18.55 2.02
C THR A 232 -12.65 17.06 1.73
N ASP A 233 -13.61 16.73 0.88
CA ASP A 233 -13.84 15.37 0.39
C ASP A 233 -12.76 14.90 -0.63
N LYS A 234 -11.80 15.77 -0.97
CA LYS A 234 -10.75 15.51 -1.95
C LYS A 234 -9.50 14.91 -1.29
N SER A 235 -9.62 13.74 -0.67
CA SER A 235 -8.52 13.05 0.00
C SER A 235 -7.29 12.82 -0.89
N ALA A 236 -7.50 12.59 -2.18
CA ALA A 236 -6.42 12.44 -3.17
C ALA A 236 -5.57 13.72 -3.31
N MET A 237 -6.23 14.89 -3.36
CA MET A 237 -5.52 16.18 -3.48
C MET A 237 -4.74 16.52 -2.21
N LEU A 238 -5.30 16.18 -1.04
CA LEU A 238 -4.60 16.35 0.24
C LEU A 238 -3.35 15.49 0.35
N THR A 239 -3.41 14.26 -0.17
CA THR A 239 -2.26 13.37 -0.22
C THR A 239 -1.14 13.96 -1.07
N VAL A 240 -1.46 14.55 -2.22
CA VAL A 240 -0.50 15.25 -3.08
C VAL A 240 0.12 16.43 -2.34
N LEU A 241 -0.70 17.28 -1.72
CA LEU A 241 -0.21 18.45 -0.96
C LEU A 241 0.67 18.06 0.22
N ALA A 242 0.36 16.94 0.90
CA ALA A 242 1.16 16.44 2.01
C ALA A 242 2.54 15.88 1.59
N MET A 243 2.68 15.53 0.31
CA MET A 243 3.93 15.00 -0.25
C MET A 243 4.81 16.08 -0.91
N MET A 244 4.23 17.22 -1.25
CA MET A 244 4.94 18.40 -1.74
C MET A 244 5.71 19.10 -0.62
#